data_937406cee6460175be19970b78e277f3
#
_entry.id   937406cee6460175be19970b78e277f3
#
_cell.length_a   1.000
_cell.length_b   1.000
_cell.length_c   1.000
_cell.angle_alpha   90.00
_cell.angle_beta   90.00
_cell.angle_gamma   90.00
#
_symmetry.space_group_name_H-M   'P 1'
#
loop_
_entity.id
_entity.type
_entity.pdbx_description
1 polymer ?
#
loop_
_entity_poly.entity_id
_entity_poly.type
_entity_poly.pdbx_seq_one_letter_code
_entity_poly.pdbx_strand_id
1 'polypeptide(L)'
;MPYLLHLLGPFAGMNVFQEIVWFVSPHQRLEHLDEFIMRTGEAFGATATQTVVSNNTKMRMIHSSARRNHMSFVFTTGADDPIMKVFTKVLLGRHFYFSMIMYVAKVGGMQPINELLLFAYNQQFINSMIYFESEEGVNQLFGVSKFPTMTFENRTDFLRYMRSVWKKVLNARSDVGGFGFTTPLRQDLPHLFKSQGRYDGSTYRIIDTFVQFINGSFRELVMPRDALGGQVINMKEALQLVRDRKMEFCAHAYALFMPDEELEKTYPLLVVQWCLMVPLYNSVSTYFYPLQPFAWNVWFFALGALVGLALLELMWLRMFGGWSHSQGALLDSFCYIINVPTEGQLQQPCLLRVLLLATVFFHGFFLSAYYTSNLGSILTVNLFHAQINTMDDIVSAQLPVMIIDYEMEFLLNLNMELPEEFLKLLRPVDSAIFSEHQTRLNSSFAYFVTEDHWQFLDEQQKHLKQRHFKLSGICFGSYHLAFPLQMDSSLWRDIEYFTFRIHSSGLLNFYTRSSFGSALHAGLVERLPENREYTSAGLQHLAIAFILLLVMSFLAGIVFFLERVFRGSATLLIDN
;
A
#
# COMPACT_ATOMS: atom_id res chain seq x y z
N MET A 1 33.96 -34.38 -28.42
CA MET A 1 32.76 -35.12 -27.94
C MET A 1 33.03 -36.05 -26.73
N PRO A 2 33.94 -37.06 -26.72
CA PRO A 2 34.14 -37.91 -25.54
C PRO A 2 34.57 -37.16 -24.28
N TYR A 3 35.40 -36.14 -24.45
CA TYR A 3 35.85 -35.27 -23.36
C TYR A 3 34.65 -34.51 -22.71
N LEU A 4 33.71 -34.07 -23.48
CA LEU A 4 32.53 -33.35 -23.01
C LEU A 4 31.61 -34.27 -22.19
N LEU A 5 31.42 -35.51 -22.58
CA LEU A 5 30.70 -36.50 -21.79
C LEU A 5 31.40 -36.79 -20.45
N HIS A 6 32.70 -36.79 -20.41
CA HIS A 6 33.48 -36.91 -19.17
C HIS A 6 33.27 -35.67 -18.27
N LEU A 7 33.18 -34.47 -18.87
CA LEU A 7 32.93 -33.23 -18.14
C LEU A 7 31.49 -33.15 -17.56
N LEU A 8 30.52 -33.71 -18.28
CA LEU A 8 29.10 -33.74 -17.87
C LEU A 8 28.80 -34.84 -16.85
N GLY A 9 29.67 -35.88 -16.74
CA GLY A 9 29.50 -36.98 -15.80
C GLY A 9 29.20 -36.56 -14.34
N PRO A 10 29.89 -35.54 -13.77
CA PRO A 10 29.57 -35.04 -12.45
C PRO A 10 28.16 -34.45 -12.27
N PHE A 11 27.53 -33.94 -13.33
CA PHE A 11 26.19 -33.42 -13.30
C PHE A 11 25.10 -34.49 -13.36
N ALA A 12 25.41 -35.58 -14.04
CA ALA A 12 24.47 -36.69 -14.26
C ALA A 12 23.96 -37.30 -12.94
N GLY A 13 24.78 -37.37 -11.91
CA GLY A 13 24.40 -37.94 -10.62
C GLY A 13 23.71 -36.97 -9.65
N MET A 14 23.46 -35.70 -10.05
CA MET A 14 22.94 -34.70 -9.15
C MET A 14 21.42 -34.41 -9.29
N ASN A 15 20.75 -34.91 -10.33
CA ASN A 15 19.34 -34.58 -10.67
C ASN A 15 19.03 -33.06 -10.62
N VAL A 16 20.02 -32.24 -10.99
CA VAL A 16 19.96 -30.78 -10.86
C VAL A 16 19.09 -30.19 -11.97
N PHE A 17 19.15 -30.79 -13.18
CA PHE A 17 18.43 -30.31 -14.33
C PHE A 17 17.24 -31.21 -14.62
N GLN A 18 16.07 -30.58 -14.83
CA GLN A 18 14.82 -31.26 -15.15
C GLN A 18 14.50 -31.21 -16.64
N GLU A 19 15.12 -30.29 -17.35
CA GLU A 19 14.90 -30.10 -18.79
C GLU A 19 16.23 -29.80 -19.48
N ILE A 20 16.45 -30.40 -20.65
CA ILE A 20 17.60 -30.17 -21.51
C ILE A 20 17.11 -29.70 -22.86
N VAL A 21 17.59 -28.54 -23.31
CA VAL A 21 17.22 -27.96 -24.59
C VAL A 21 18.44 -27.91 -25.50
N TRP A 22 18.29 -28.49 -26.67
CA TRP A 22 19.34 -28.56 -27.67
C TRP A 22 19.04 -27.58 -28.80
N PHE A 23 19.92 -26.60 -28.98
CA PHE A 23 19.88 -25.66 -30.10
C PHE A 23 20.93 -26.07 -31.12
N VAL A 24 20.51 -26.47 -32.32
CA VAL A 24 21.41 -26.99 -33.33
C VAL A 24 21.40 -26.12 -34.55
N SER A 25 22.54 -25.54 -34.93
CA SER A 25 22.70 -24.78 -36.15
C SER A 25 22.63 -25.69 -37.38
N PRO A 26 21.88 -25.35 -38.44
CA PRO A 26 21.88 -26.11 -39.68
C PRO A 26 23.24 -26.03 -40.43
N HIS A 27 24.07 -25.05 -40.09
CA HIS A 27 25.39 -24.85 -40.69
C HIS A 27 26.48 -25.71 -40.05
N GLN A 28 26.17 -26.38 -38.96
CA GLN A 28 27.11 -27.20 -38.22
C GLN A 28 26.79 -28.70 -38.45
N ARG A 29 27.56 -29.38 -39.27
CA ARG A 29 27.51 -30.85 -39.42
C ARG A 29 28.38 -31.49 -38.36
N LEU A 30 27.80 -31.99 -37.33
CA LEU A 30 28.48 -32.73 -36.26
C LEU A 30 28.26 -34.22 -36.52
N GLU A 31 29.33 -34.91 -36.86
CA GLU A 31 29.33 -36.36 -36.87
C GLU A 31 29.10 -36.85 -35.41
N HIS A 32 28.20 -37.81 -35.24
CA HIS A 32 27.81 -38.37 -33.93
C HIS A 32 27.01 -37.42 -32.98
N LEU A 33 26.34 -36.39 -33.49
CA LEU A 33 25.49 -35.53 -32.64
C LEU A 33 24.39 -36.32 -31.95
N ASP A 34 23.72 -37.22 -32.67
CA ASP A 34 22.65 -38.06 -32.13
C ASP A 34 23.13 -38.97 -31.03
N GLU A 35 24.34 -39.57 -31.19
CA GLU A 35 24.97 -40.37 -30.15
C GLU A 35 25.32 -39.53 -28.93
N PHE A 36 25.79 -38.30 -29.12
CA PHE A 36 26.06 -37.37 -28.02
C PHE A 36 24.81 -36.99 -27.26
N ILE A 37 23.71 -36.67 -27.96
CA ILE A 37 22.41 -36.35 -27.36
C ILE A 37 21.91 -37.55 -26.55
N MET A 38 21.94 -38.76 -27.12
CA MET A 38 21.52 -39.99 -26.43
C MET A 38 22.33 -40.24 -25.16
N ARG A 39 23.67 -40.26 -25.26
CA ARG A 39 24.55 -40.50 -24.10
C ARG A 39 24.43 -39.43 -23.02
N THR A 40 24.20 -38.18 -23.41
CA THR A 40 23.95 -37.09 -22.44
C THR A 40 22.62 -37.31 -21.75
N GLY A 41 21.56 -37.68 -22.48
CA GLY A 41 20.27 -38.03 -21.91
C GLY A 41 20.32 -39.19 -20.93
N GLU A 42 21.08 -40.26 -21.26
CA GLU A 42 21.33 -41.38 -20.37
C GLU A 42 22.08 -40.95 -19.10
N ALA A 43 23.06 -40.05 -19.25
CA ALA A 43 23.87 -39.57 -18.14
C ALA A 43 23.07 -38.69 -17.17
N PHE A 44 22.14 -37.89 -17.65
CA PHE A 44 21.26 -37.02 -16.81
C PHE A 44 20.04 -37.75 -16.25
N GLY A 45 19.80 -38.99 -16.64
CA GLY A 45 18.72 -39.85 -16.15
C GLY A 45 17.40 -39.66 -16.92
N ALA A 46 16.55 -40.66 -16.83
CA ALA A 46 15.29 -40.76 -17.58
C ALA A 46 14.22 -39.70 -17.22
N THR A 47 14.50 -38.81 -16.26
CA THR A 47 13.57 -37.78 -15.79
C THR A 47 13.69 -36.45 -16.50
N ALA A 48 14.76 -36.21 -17.26
CA ALA A 48 14.95 -34.93 -17.97
C ALA A 48 14.24 -34.96 -19.32
N THR A 49 13.36 -33.98 -19.53
CA THR A 49 12.72 -33.76 -20.84
C THR A 49 13.75 -33.21 -21.81
N GLN A 50 13.87 -33.82 -23.00
CA GLN A 50 14.79 -33.35 -24.02
C GLN A 50 14.02 -32.71 -25.18
N THR A 51 14.43 -31.50 -25.58
CA THR A 51 13.84 -30.77 -26.68
C THR A 51 14.91 -30.31 -27.65
N VAL A 52 14.76 -30.62 -28.93
CA VAL A 52 15.69 -30.18 -29.99
C VAL A 52 15.07 -29.04 -30.77
N VAL A 53 15.78 -27.94 -30.90
CA VAL A 53 15.35 -26.72 -31.58
C VAL A 53 16.27 -26.45 -32.79
N SER A 54 15.69 -26.18 -33.93
CA SER A 54 16.39 -25.73 -35.14
C SER A 54 15.82 -24.40 -35.63
N ASN A 55 16.47 -23.75 -36.58
CA ASN A 55 16.04 -22.46 -37.14
C ASN A 55 14.58 -22.43 -37.66
N ASN A 56 14.07 -23.58 -38.10
CA ASN A 56 12.73 -23.71 -38.67
C ASN A 56 11.68 -24.12 -37.63
N THR A 57 12.07 -24.33 -36.40
CA THR A 57 11.15 -24.77 -35.34
C THR A 57 10.32 -23.58 -34.85
N LYS A 58 9.01 -23.60 -35.09
CA LYS A 58 8.06 -22.67 -34.46
C LYS A 58 7.85 -23.12 -33.02
N MET A 59 8.66 -22.62 -32.13
CA MET A 59 8.58 -22.96 -30.70
C MET A 59 7.92 -21.85 -29.92
N ARG A 60 7.10 -22.21 -28.93
CA ARG A 60 6.66 -21.26 -27.90
C ARG A 60 7.85 -20.87 -27.04
N MET A 61 7.85 -19.63 -26.57
CA MET A 61 8.84 -19.18 -25.58
C MET A 61 8.83 -20.11 -24.38
N ILE A 62 10.01 -20.59 -23.99
CA ILE A 62 10.19 -21.42 -22.80
C ILE A 62 10.33 -20.44 -21.65
N HIS A 63 9.25 -20.27 -20.89
CA HIS A 63 9.31 -19.61 -19.60
C HIS A 63 9.80 -20.59 -18.56
N SER A 64 10.95 -20.32 -17.96
CA SER A 64 11.35 -21.01 -16.75
C SER A 64 10.39 -20.66 -15.62
N SER A 65 9.70 -21.64 -15.07
CA SER A 65 9.12 -21.47 -13.74
C SER A 65 10.28 -21.55 -12.73
N ALA A 66 10.23 -20.75 -11.68
CA ALA A 66 11.23 -20.70 -10.61
C ALA A 66 11.59 -22.07 -9.95
N ARG A 67 10.91 -23.14 -10.34
CA ARG A 67 11.05 -24.49 -9.79
C ARG A 67 11.81 -25.47 -10.70
N ARG A 68 12.16 -25.08 -11.94
CA ARG A 68 12.79 -26.00 -12.88
C ARG A 68 14.14 -25.44 -13.32
N ASN A 69 15.20 -26.18 -13.03
CA ASN A 69 16.52 -25.85 -13.55
C ASN A 69 16.65 -26.43 -14.97
N HIS A 70 16.99 -25.57 -15.91
CA HIS A 70 17.16 -25.94 -17.31
C HIS A 70 18.61 -25.87 -17.72
N MET A 71 19.02 -26.79 -18.57
CA MET A 71 20.32 -26.77 -19.23
C MET A 71 20.15 -26.66 -20.73
N SER A 72 20.87 -25.74 -21.35
CA SER A 72 20.83 -25.57 -22.81
C SER A 72 22.18 -25.89 -23.41
N PHE A 73 22.18 -26.64 -24.49
CA PHE A 73 23.36 -26.83 -25.34
C PHE A 73 23.14 -26.13 -26.67
N VAL A 74 24.03 -25.25 -27.04
CA VAL A 74 23.93 -24.47 -28.27
C VAL A 74 25.10 -24.79 -29.18
N PHE A 75 24.82 -25.48 -30.28
CA PHE A 75 25.84 -25.76 -31.31
C PHE A 75 25.79 -24.63 -32.34
N THR A 76 26.86 -23.85 -32.40
CA THR A 76 26.91 -22.63 -33.20
C THR A 76 28.21 -22.51 -33.97
N THR A 77 28.17 -21.83 -35.10
CA THR A 77 29.37 -21.47 -35.92
C THR A 77 29.91 -20.09 -35.58
N GLY A 78 29.23 -19.33 -34.69
CA GLY A 78 29.65 -18.01 -34.24
C GLY A 78 28.48 -17.19 -33.66
N ALA A 79 28.77 -15.97 -33.25
CA ALA A 79 27.75 -15.06 -32.66
C ALA A 79 26.65 -14.67 -33.64
N ASP A 80 26.95 -14.59 -34.92
CA ASP A 80 26.01 -14.20 -35.98
C ASP A 80 25.17 -15.38 -36.53
N ASP A 81 25.38 -16.58 -36.04
CA ASP A 81 24.62 -17.74 -36.44
C ASP A 81 23.11 -17.55 -36.20
N PRO A 82 22.24 -17.84 -37.17
CA PRO A 82 20.79 -17.74 -36.98
C PRO A 82 20.25 -18.47 -35.77
N ILE A 83 20.88 -19.58 -35.33
CA ILE A 83 20.48 -20.30 -34.13
C ILE A 83 20.63 -19.47 -32.88
N MET A 84 21.59 -18.54 -32.81
CA MET A 84 21.80 -17.64 -31.68
C MET A 84 20.63 -16.67 -31.52
N LYS A 85 20.00 -16.25 -32.63
CA LYS A 85 18.77 -15.43 -32.60
C LYS A 85 17.57 -16.22 -32.09
N VAL A 86 17.48 -17.50 -32.46
CA VAL A 86 16.43 -18.40 -31.95
C VAL A 86 16.63 -18.66 -30.46
N PHE A 87 17.87 -18.93 -30.07
CA PHE A 87 18.25 -19.14 -28.68
C PHE A 87 17.84 -17.96 -27.78
N THR A 88 18.11 -16.72 -28.20
CA THR A 88 17.71 -15.52 -27.45
C THR A 88 16.20 -15.30 -27.39
N LYS A 89 15.47 -15.67 -28.43
CA LYS A 89 14.01 -15.50 -28.47
C LYS A 89 13.25 -16.56 -27.69
N VAL A 90 13.77 -17.77 -27.66
CA VAL A 90 13.08 -18.92 -27.05
C VAL A 90 13.31 -18.98 -25.54
N LEU A 91 14.49 -18.63 -25.07
CA LEU A 91 14.82 -18.68 -23.64
C LEU A 91 14.54 -17.34 -22.98
N LEU A 92 13.49 -17.30 -22.15
CA LEU A 92 13.17 -16.23 -21.22
C LEU A 92 13.48 -16.71 -19.79
N GLY A 93 13.84 -15.80 -18.90
CA GLY A 93 14.25 -16.14 -17.54
C GLY A 93 15.66 -16.73 -17.50
N ARG A 94 16.60 -16.09 -18.16
CA ARG A 94 17.97 -16.58 -18.43
C ARG A 94 18.78 -16.83 -17.17
N HIS A 95 18.44 -16.20 -16.05
CA HIS A 95 19.04 -16.43 -14.74
C HIS A 95 18.76 -17.83 -14.17
N PHE A 96 17.74 -18.54 -14.67
CA PHE A 96 17.42 -19.92 -14.30
C PHE A 96 18.09 -20.96 -15.19
N TYR A 97 18.68 -20.54 -16.31
CA TYR A 97 19.29 -21.43 -17.27
C TYR A 97 20.79 -21.47 -17.10
N PHE A 98 21.33 -22.68 -17.20
CA PHE A 98 22.73 -22.88 -17.50
C PHE A 98 22.86 -23.20 -18.98
N SER A 99 23.70 -22.46 -19.68
CA SER A 99 23.87 -22.63 -21.12
C SER A 99 25.32 -23.01 -21.44
N MET A 100 25.47 -24.05 -22.25
CA MET A 100 26.77 -24.43 -22.79
C MET A 100 26.77 -24.16 -24.29
N ILE A 101 27.52 -23.16 -24.72
CA ILE A 101 27.63 -22.75 -26.12
C ILE A 101 28.82 -23.53 -26.70
N MET A 102 28.54 -24.36 -27.66
CA MET A 102 29.50 -25.28 -28.28
C MET A 102 30.00 -24.65 -29.59
N TYR A 103 31.23 -24.20 -29.57
CA TYR A 103 31.92 -23.70 -30.74
C TYR A 103 33.00 -24.68 -31.19
N VAL A 104 32.77 -25.26 -32.36
CA VAL A 104 33.75 -26.17 -32.99
C VAL A 104 34.38 -25.43 -34.17
N ALA A 105 35.59 -24.93 -33.97
CA ALA A 105 36.32 -24.21 -35.00
C ALA A 105 37.11 -25.18 -35.88
N LYS A 106 36.94 -25.03 -37.21
CA LYS A 106 37.86 -25.69 -38.16
C LYS A 106 39.15 -24.87 -38.36
N VAL A 107 39.11 -23.57 -38.25
CA VAL A 107 40.28 -22.66 -38.29
C VAL A 107 39.88 -21.35 -37.61
N GLY A 108 40.63 -20.90 -36.60
CA GLY A 108 40.38 -19.57 -36.09
C GLY A 108 40.93 -19.32 -34.68
N GLY A 109 41.51 -18.15 -34.47
CA GLY A 109 42.03 -17.70 -33.20
C GLY A 109 40.94 -17.42 -32.16
N MET A 110 41.30 -16.73 -31.08
CA MET A 110 40.41 -16.37 -29.95
C MET A 110 39.30 -15.35 -30.31
N GLN A 111 39.34 -14.72 -31.49
CA GLN A 111 38.39 -13.68 -31.89
C GLN A 111 36.93 -14.15 -31.86
N PRO A 112 36.54 -15.29 -32.46
CA PRO A 112 35.15 -15.75 -32.42
C PRO A 112 34.65 -16.07 -31.00
N ILE A 113 35.56 -16.50 -30.12
CA ILE A 113 35.25 -16.79 -28.72
C ILE A 113 34.93 -15.49 -27.98
N ASN A 114 35.70 -14.42 -28.22
CA ASN A 114 35.48 -13.12 -27.64
C ASN A 114 34.14 -12.52 -28.13
N GLU A 115 33.77 -12.72 -29.38
CA GLU A 115 32.47 -12.30 -29.93
C GLU A 115 31.31 -13.07 -29.26
N LEU A 116 31.43 -14.37 -29.05
CA LEU A 116 30.46 -15.17 -28.33
C LEU A 116 30.36 -14.81 -26.85
N LEU A 117 31.49 -14.49 -26.19
CA LEU A 117 31.50 -14.01 -24.81
C LEU A 117 30.82 -12.65 -24.68
N LEU A 118 31.10 -11.74 -25.62
CA LEU A 118 30.44 -10.44 -25.68
C LEU A 118 28.93 -10.58 -25.96
N PHE A 119 28.55 -11.49 -26.87
CA PHE A 119 27.15 -11.83 -27.12
C PHE A 119 26.47 -12.34 -25.83
N ALA A 120 27.09 -13.29 -25.13
CA ALA A 120 26.55 -13.83 -23.87
C ALA A 120 26.36 -12.73 -22.81
N TYR A 121 27.34 -11.83 -22.69
CA TYR A 121 27.23 -10.68 -21.80
C TYR A 121 26.08 -9.74 -22.17
N ASN A 122 26.02 -9.29 -23.41
CA ASN A 122 25.01 -8.36 -23.90
C ASN A 122 23.58 -8.92 -23.80
N GLN A 123 23.45 -10.23 -23.98
CA GLN A 123 22.18 -10.94 -23.89
C GLN A 123 21.87 -11.47 -22.48
N GLN A 124 22.68 -11.11 -21.46
CA GLN A 124 22.50 -11.53 -20.07
C GLN A 124 22.57 -13.06 -19.83
N PHE A 125 23.25 -13.81 -20.69
CA PHE A 125 23.54 -15.22 -20.48
C PHE A 125 24.79 -15.39 -19.57
N ILE A 126 24.77 -14.82 -18.39
CA ILE A 126 25.91 -14.80 -17.47
C ILE A 126 26.26 -16.22 -16.97
N ASN A 127 25.24 -17.09 -16.85
CA ASN A 127 25.44 -18.50 -16.49
C ASN A 127 25.80 -19.36 -17.70
N SER A 128 26.38 -18.79 -18.75
CA SER A 128 26.84 -19.55 -19.92
C SER A 128 28.31 -19.86 -19.83
N MET A 129 28.67 -21.00 -20.43
CA MET A 129 30.05 -21.38 -20.72
C MET A 129 30.19 -21.64 -22.19
N ILE A 130 31.31 -21.18 -22.77
CA ILE A 130 31.65 -21.42 -24.15
C ILE A 130 32.69 -22.52 -24.17
N TYR A 131 32.33 -23.64 -24.78
CA TYR A 131 33.25 -24.76 -25.04
C TYR A 131 33.90 -24.54 -26.38
N PHE A 132 35.20 -24.58 -26.38
CA PHE A 132 36.05 -24.49 -27.56
C PHE A 132 36.89 -25.75 -27.70
N GLU A 133 36.81 -26.39 -28.85
CA GLU A 133 37.64 -27.52 -29.23
C GLU A 133 38.61 -27.07 -30.33
N SER A 134 39.90 -27.02 -30.01
CA SER A 134 40.95 -26.72 -30.99
C SER A 134 41.24 -27.93 -31.87
N GLU A 135 41.73 -27.72 -33.10
CA GLU A 135 42.21 -28.78 -34.00
C GLU A 135 43.35 -29.62 -33.37
N GLU A 136 44.10 -29.04 -32.44
CA GLU A 136 45.15 -29.72 -31.67
C GLU A 136 44.59 -30.59 -30.53
N GLY A 137 43.28 -30.72 -30.39
CA GLY A 137 42.63 -31.49 -29.33
C GLY A 137 42.66 -30.84 -27.95
N VAL A 138 43.00 -29.56 -27.87
CA VAL A 138 42.96 -28.81 -26.61
C VAL A 138 41.55 -28.29 -26.40
N ASN A 139 40.94 -28.80 -25.34
CA ASN A 139 39.57 -28.39 -24.96
C ASN A 139 39.65 -27.29 -23.90
N GLN A 140 39.00 -26.17 -24.16
CA GLN A 140 38.98 -25.03 -23.26
C GLN A 140 37.52 -24.58 -22.99
N LEU A 141 37.31 -24.02 -21.80
CA LEU A 141 36.08 -23.46 -21.38
C LEU A 141 36.27 -22.02 -20.97
N PHE A 142 35.42 -21.17 -21.51
CA PHE A 142 35.42 -19.75 -21.22
C PHE A 142 34.07 -19.34 -20.64
N GLY A 143 34.09 -18.40 -19.72
CA GLY A 143 32.87 -17.80 -19.15
C GLY A 143 33.02 -16.29 -19.03
N VAL A 144 31.89 -15.64 -18.76
CA VAL A 144 31.84 -14.19 -18.53
C VAL A 144 31.57 -13.95 -17.05
N SER A 145 32.36 -13.07 -16.45
CA SER A 145 32.00 -12.45 -15.17
C SER A 145 31.51 -11.04 -15.41
N LYS A 146 30.38 -10.68 -14.81
CA LYS A 146 29.79 -9.35 -14.93
C LYS A 146 30.34 -8.38 -13.90
N PHE A 147 30.68 -8.88 -12.72
CA PHE A 147 31.08 -8.09 -11.57
C PHE A 147 32.50 -8.40 -11.13
N PRO A 148 33.30 -7.44 -10.57
CA PRO A 148 33.02 -5.99 -10.47
C PRO A 148 33.14 -5.26 -11.81
N THR A 149 33.81 -5.85 -12.77
CA THR A 149 33.96 -5.38 -14.15
C THR A 149 33.81 -6.57 -15.08
N MET A 150 33.33 -6.31 -16.29
CA MET A 150 33.21 -7.34 -17.29
C MET A 150 34.62 -7.96 -17.56
N THR A 151 34.74 -9.26 -17.30
CA THR A 151 35.96 -10.01 -17.57
C THR A 151 35.64 -11.34 -18.23
N PHE A 152 36.55 -11.75 -19.13
CA PHE A 152 36.51 -13.07 -19.74
C PHE A 152 37.43 -13.99 -18.98
N GLU A 153 36.89 -15.10 -18.50
CA GLU A 153 37.64 -16.04 -17.65
C GLU A 153 37.80 -17.38 -18.35
N ASN A 154 39.04 -17.92 -18.32
CA ASN A 154 39.27 -19.31 -18.67
C ASN A 154 38.82 -20.18 -17.48
N ARG A 155 37.74 -20.95 -17.69
CA ARG A 155 37.15 -21.82 -16.68
C ARG A 155 37.43 -23.31 -16.90
N THR A 156 38.42 -23.65 -17.67
CA THR A 156 38.75 -25.06 -18.00
C THR A 156 39.00 -25.88 -16.74
N ASP A 157 39.72 -25.34 -15.76
CA ASP A 157 39.97 -25.99 -14.47
C ASP A 157 38.76 -26.01 -13.55
N PHE A 158 37.81 -25.12 -13.77
CA PHE A 158 36.58 -25.01 -13.00
C PHE A 158 35.72 -26.27 -13.11
N LEU A 159 35.70 -26.94 -14.24
CA LEU A 159 34.95 -28.17 -14.43
C LEU A 159 35.52 -29.36 -13.61
N ARG A 160 36.77 -29.37 -13.32
CA ARG A 160 37.42 -30.39 -12.49
C ARG A 160 36.87 -30.42 -11.05
N TYR A 161 36.40 -29.24 -10.59
CA TYR A 161 35.86 -29.04 -9.25
C TYR A 161 34.34 -28.83 -9.22
N MET A 162 33.64 -29.03 -10.34
CA MET A 162 32.26 -28.60 -10.53
C MET A 162 31.25 -29.18 -9.54
N ARG A 163 31.46 -30.35 -8.99
CA ARG A 163 30.52 -30.92 -7.99
C ARG A 163 30.43 -30.08 -6.72
N SER A 164 31.53 -29.53 -6.25
CA SER A 164 31.58 -28.68 -5.06
C SER A 164 31.22 -27.22 -5.40
N VAL A 165 31.66 -26.76 -6.57
CA VAL A 165 31.47 -25.38 -7.03
C VAL A 165 30.03 -25.14 -7.52
N TRP A 166 29.44 -26.12 -8.23
CA TRP A 166 28.04 -26.03 -8.66
C TRP A 166 27.08 -25.95 -7.47
N LYS A 167 27.35 -26.73 -6.42
CA LYS A 167 26.59 -26.59 -5.17
C LYS A 167 26.77 -25.21 -4.53
N LYS A 168 27.92 -24.58 -4.70
CA LYS A 168 28.16 -23.19 -4.30
C LYS A 168 27.49 -22.18 -5.24
N VAL A 169 27.51 -22.41 -6.56
CA VAL A 169 26.87 -21.53 -7.56
C VAL A 169 25.35 -21.53 -7.43
N LEU A 170 24.74 -22.67 -7.15
CA LEU A 170 23.28 -22.76 -6.95
C LEU A 170 22.83 -22.20 -5.60
N ASN A 171 23.69 -22.26 -4.59
CA ASN A 171 23.36 -21.82 -3.22
C ASN A 171 24.21 -20.65 -2.75
N ALA A 172 25.16 -20.18 -3.58
CA ALA A 172 26.08 -19.13 -3.19
C ALA A 172 25.45 -17.76 -3.41
N ARG A 173 25.63 -16.93 -2.42
CA ARG A 173 25.46 -15.50 -2.50
C ARG A 173 26.42 -14.92 -3.54
N SER A 174 25.91 -14.14 -4.48
CA SER A 174 26.74 -13.39 -5.42
C SER A 174 27.59 -12.37 -4.67
N ASP A 175 28.89 -12.35 -4.97
CA ASP A 175 29.80 -11.30 -4.52
C ASP A 175 30.12 -10.41 -5.72
N VAL A 176 29.66 -9.15 -5.65
CA VAL A 176 29.87 -8.21 -6.76
C VAL A 176 31.18 -7.43 -6.64
N GLY A 177 32.03 -7.75 -5.65
CA GLY A 177 33.40 -7.22 -5.54
C GLY A 177 33.48 -5.69 -5.42
N GLY A 178 32.57 -5.05 -4.73
CA GLY A 178 32.53 -3.59 -4.57
C GLY A 178 31.88 -2.84 -5.74
N PHE A 179 31.14 -3.53 -6.62
CA PHE A 179 30.47 -2.88 -7.75
C PHE A 179 29.54 -1.77 -7.29
N GLY A 180 29.57 -0.62 -7.99
CA GLY A 180 28.71 0.53 -7.71
C GLY A 180 27.45 0.51 -8.58
N PHE A 181 26.31 0.15 -7.98
CA PHE A 181 25.02 0.20 -8.65
C PHE A 181 24.55 1.64 -8.83
N THR A 182 24.36 2.04 -10.08
CA THR A 182 23.90 3.39 -10.41
C THR A 182 22.37 3.40 -10.40
N THR A 183 21.78 4.30 -9.59
CA THR A 183 20.32 4.42 -9.47
C THR A 183 19.94 5.88 -9.21
N PRO A 184 18.83 6.37 -9.78
CA PRO A 184 18.27 7.65 -9.37
C PRO A 184 17.69 7.52 -7.95
N LEU A 185 17.96 8.51 -7.13
CA LEU A 185 17.52 8.55 -5.74
C LEU A 185 16.51 9.68 -5.58
N ARG A 186 15.26 9.40 -5.94
CA ARG A 186 14.13 10.33 -5.82
C ARG A 186 13.69 10.44 -4.37
N GLN A 187 13.38 11.66 -3.93
CA GLN A 187 12.76 11.87 -2.62
C GLN A 187 11.28 11.48 -2.69
N ASP A 188 10.91 10.48 -1.89
CA ASP A 188 9.55 9.96 -1.78
C ASP A 188 9.34 9.36 -0.36
N LEU A 189 8.68 10.11 0.50
CA LEU A 189 8.35 9.69 1.86
C LEU A 189 7.24 8.62 1.82
N PRO A 190 7.33 7.57 2.63
CA PRO A 190 8.39 7.18 3.58
C PRO A 190 9.46 6.27 2.99
N HIS A 191 9.45 6.01 1.68
CA HIS A 191 10.22 4.95 1.02
C HIS A 191 11.68 5.28 0.84
N LEU A 192 11.97 6.50 0.36
CA LEU A 192 13.31 6.99 0.10
C LEU A 192 13.37 8.50 0.28
N PHE A 193 14.27 8.98 1.12
CA PHE A 193 14.47 10.40 1.36
C PHE A 193 15.89 10.70 1.85
N LYS A 194 16.29 11.97 1.76
CA LYS A 194 17.61 12.41 2.22
C LYS A 194 17.50 12.97 3.63
N SER A 195 18.24 12.38 4.56
CA SER A 195 18.35 12.81 5.95
C SER A 195 19.81 13.16 6.24
N GLN A 196 20.11 14.41 6.62
CA GLN A 196 21.45 14.87 7.00
C GLN A 196 22.55 14.49 5.99
N GLY A 197 22.25 14.59 4.70
CA GLY A 197 23.20 14.26 3.63
C GLY A 197 23.29 12.77 3.26
N ARG A 198 22.62 11.88 4.00
CA ARG A 198 22.53 10.44 3.70
C ARG A 198 21.13 10.08 3.25
N TYR A 199 21.04 9.04 2.43
CA TYR A 199 19.75 8.50 2.05
C TYR A 199 19.21 7.56 3.12
N ASP A 200 17.90 7.62 3.34
CA ASP A 200 17.15 6.84 4.31
C ASP A 200 15.74 6.53 3.79
N GLY A 201 14.97 5.76 4.53
CA GLY A 201 13.61 5.37 4.17
C GLY A 201 13.35 3.88 4.27
N SER A 202 12.09 3.51 4.33
CA SER A 202 11.69 2.11 4.59
C SER A 202 12.19 1.14 3.53
N THR A 203 11.97 1.44 2.24
CA THR A 203 12.39 0.57 1.15
C THR A 203 13.86 0.76 0.79
N TYR A 204 14.40 1.98 0.94
CA TYR A 204 15.81 2.22 0.71
C TYR A 204 16.71 1.41 1.64
N ARG A 205 16.40 1.33 2.93
CA ARG A 205 17.18 0.52 3.88
C ARG A 205 17.19 -0.96 3.51
N ILE A 206 16.09 -1.48 2.96
CA ILE A 206 16.02 -2.87 2.51
C ILE A 206 16.98 -3.10 1.37
N ILE A 207 16.91 -2.29 0.32
CA ILE A 207 17.75 -2.48 -0.86
C ILE A 207 19.22 -2.14 -0.58
N ASP A 208 19.50 -1.17 0.28
CA ASP A 208 20.86 -0.86 0.72
C ASP A 208 21.47 -2.03 1.51
N THR A 209 20.69 -2.64 2.42
CA THR A 209 21.11 -3.86 3.13
C THR A 209 21.37 -5.00 2.15
N PHE A 210 20.55 -5.14 1.10
CA PHE A 210 20.81 -6.13 0.05
C PHE A 210 22.11 -5.85 -0.69
N VAL A 211 22.35 -4.61 -1.11
CA VAL A 211 23.56 -4.23 -1.83
C VAL A 211 24.82 -4.49 -0.97
N GLN A 212 24.77 -4.15 0.31
CA GLN A 212 25.84 -4.49 1.25
C GLN A 212 25.98 -6.01 1.42
N PHE A 213 24.86 -6.75 1.46
CA PHE A 213 24.88 -8.20 1.56
C PHE A 213 25.60 -8.86 0.39
N ILE A 214 25.55 -8.33 -0.82
CA ILE A 214 26.28 -8.82 -2.00
C ILE A 214 27.64 -8.13 -2.19
N ASN A 215 28.14 -7.39 -1.20
CA ASN A 215 29.40 -6.63 -1.28
C ASN A 215 29.41 -5.59 -2.41
N GLY A 216 28.32 -4.83 -2.56
CA GLY A 216 28.18 -3.74 -3.50
C GLY A 216 28.09 -2.37 -2.82
N SER A 217 27.92 -1.33 -3.61
CA SER A 217 27.68 0.03 -3.16
C SER A 217 26.70 0.75 -4.10
N PHE A 218 26.01 1.79 -3.60
CA PHE A 218 25.21 2.65 -4.46
C PHE A 218 26.01 3.83 -4.99
N ARG A 219 25.71 4.20 -6.25
CA ARG A 219 26.13 5.45 -6.88
C ARG A 219 24.90 6.19 -7.32
N GLU A 220 24.79 7.47 -6.93
CA GLU A 220 23.69 8.32 -7.36
C GLU A 220 23.80 8.61 -8.86
N LEU A 221 22.77 8.30 -9.62
CA LEU A 221 22.64 8.75 -11.00
C LEU A 221 22.25 10.22 -10.98
N VAL A 222 23.15 11.07 -11.46
CA VAL A 222 22.89 12.51 -11.54
C VAL A 222 21.84 12.76 -12.61
N MET A 223 20.63 13.12 -12.18
CA MET A 223 19.52 13.51 -13.05
C MET A 223 19.39 15.04 -13.11
N PRO A 224 18.75 15.59 -14.14
CA PRO A 224 18.38 17.00 -14.15
C PRO A 224 17.65 17.37 -12.85
N ARG A 225 18.02 18.49 -12.25
CA ARG A 225 17.37 18.99 -11.04
C ARG A 225 16.32 20.02 -11.44
N ASP A 226 15.21 20.06 -10.73
CA ASP A 226 14.24 21.13 -10.83
C ASP A 226 14.78 22.44 -10.22
N ALA A 227 14.02 23.51 -10.35
CA ALA A 227 14.37 24.84 -9.80
C ALA A 227 14.52 24.82 -8.26
N LEU A 228 13.98 23.80 -7.57
CA LEU A 228 14.05 23.61 -6.12
C LEU A 228 15.17 22.67 -5.69
N GLY A 229 15.97 22.14 -6.64
CA GLY A 229 17.11 21.28 -6.36
C GLY A 229 16.76 19.80 -6.12
N GLY A 230 15.50 19.38 -6.31
CA GLY A 230 15.06 17.99 -6.29
C GLY A 230 15.43 17.23 -7.56
N GLN A 231 15.53 15.91 -7.50
CA GLN A 231 15.65 15.10 -8.71
C GLN A 231 14.27 14.91 -9.35
N VAL A 232 14.13 15.39 -10.57
CA VAL A 232 12.88 15.29 -11.35
C VAL A 232 12.92 13.96 -12.12
N ILE A 233 12.69 12.87 -11.44
CA ILE A 233 12.45 11.59 -12.12
C ILE A 233 11.14 11.01 -11.61
N ASN A 234 10.22 10.76 -12.54
CA ASN A 234 8.97 10.05 -12.21
C ASN A 234 9.16 8.53 -12.31
N MET A 235 8.15 7.78 -11.85
CA MET A 235 8.16 6.32 -11.91
C MET A 235 8.36 5.80 -13.34
N LYS A 236 7.69 6.38 -14.33
CA LYS A 236 7.74 5.95 -15.73
C LYS A 236 9.15 6.07 -16.30
N GLU A 237 9.84 7.18 -16.01
CA GLU A 237 11.24 7.40 -16.41
C GLU A 237 12.19 6.44 -15.71
N ALA A 238 12.02 6.20 -14.42
CA ALA A 238 12.84 5.26 -13.68
C ALA A 238 12.71 3.83 -14.24
N LEU A 239 11.49 3.39 -14.52
CA LEU A 239 11.23 2.09 -15.15
C LEU A 239 11.84 2.01 -16.55
N GLN A 240 11.80 3.12 -17.32
CA GLN A 240 12.42 3.16 -18.65
C GLN A 240 13.94 2.97 -18.59
N LEU A 241 14.62 3.54 -17.59
CA LEU A 241 16.06 3.32 -17.40
C LEU A 241 16.40 1.85 -17.11
N VAL A 242 15.53 1.14 -16.40
CA VAL A 242 15.69 -0.30 -16.17
C VAL A 242 15.48 -1.09 -17.48
N ARG A 243 14.42 -0.77 -18.26
CA ARG A 243 14.15 -1.39 -19.57
C ARG A 243 15.31 -1.19 -20.55
N ASP A 244 15.84 0.04 -20.60
CA ASP A 244 16.98 0.41 -21.44
C ASP A 244 18.31 -0.21 -20.95
N ARG A 245 18.29 -1.03 -19.90
CA ARG A 245 19.48 -1.65 -19.28
C ARG A 245 20.55 -0.64 -18.84
N LYS A 246 20.15 0.59 -18.54
CA LYS A 246 21.05 1.62 -18.00
C LYS A 246 21.31 1.46 -16.51
N MET A 247 20.42 0.73 -15.81
CA MET A 247 20.60 0.34 -14.41
C MET A 247 20.08 -1.08 -14.16
N GLU A 248 20.71 -1.80 -13.24
CA GLU A 248 20.36 -3.19 -12.92
C GLU A 248 18.99 -3.31 -12.23
N PHE A 249 18.74 -2.41 -11.30
CA PHE A 249 17.48 -2.29 -10.54
C PHE A 249 17.34 -0.87 -10.03
N CYS A 250 16.13 -0.48 -9.68
CA CYS A 250 15.88 0.79 -9.03
C CYS A 250 15.92 0.64 -7.51
N ALA A 251 16.56 1.60 -6.81
CA ALA A 251 16.59 1.63 -5.34
C ALA A 251 15.25 1.97 -4.71
N HIS A 252 14.30 2.44 -5.49
CA HIS A 252 12.94 2.74 -5.05
C HIS A 252 12.01 1.56 -5.40
N ALA A 253 11.23 1.10 -4.42
CA ALA A 253 10.17 0.12 -4.67
C ALA A 253 8.92 0.85 -5.14
N TYR A 254 8.27 0.31 -6.16
CA TYR A 254 7.05 0.89 -6.73
C TYR A 254 5.86 -0.06 -6.56
N ALA A 255 4.68 0.52 -6.38
CA ALA A 255 3.44 -0.21 -6.55
C ALA A 255 3.23 -0.44 -8.06
N LEU A 256 3.60 -1.64 -8.53
CA LEU A 256 3.57 -1.99 -9.94
C LEU A 256 2.15 -2.37 -10.35
N PHE A 257 1.45 -1.41 -10.88
CA PHE A 257 0.04 -1.49 -11.22
C PHE A 257 -0.26 -2.38 -12.44
N MET A 258 0.63 -2.43 -13.42
CA MET A 258 0.45 -3.27 -14.60
C MET A 258 1.56 -4.31 -14.71
N PRO A 259 1.24 -5.50 -15.25
CA PRO A 259 2.27 -6.43 -15.66
C PRO A 259 3.08 -5.79 -16.79
N ASP A 260 4.38 -5.78 -16.63
CA ASP A 260 5.32 -5.31 -17.63
C ASP A 260 6.14 -6.51 -18.11
N GLU A 261 6.01 -6.85 -19.39
CA GLU A 261 6.71 -7.99 -19.98
C GLU A 261 8.20 -7.73 -20.20
N GLU A 262 8.63 -6.47 -20.13
CA GLU A 262 10.01 -6.05 -20.35
C GLU A 262 10.80 -5.86 -19.03
N LEU A 263 10.12 -5.98 -17.90
CA LEU A 263 10.72 -5.83 -16.57
C LEU A 263 10.48 -7.06 -15.70
N GLU A 264 11.49 -7.43 -14.95
CA GLU A 264 11.34 -8.32 -13.82
C GLU A 264 11.06 -7.52 -12.54
N LYS A 265 10.47 -8.18 -11.58
CA LYS A 265 10.18 -7.62 -10.24
C LYS A 265 10.58 -8.62 -9.19
N THR A 266 10.97 -8.09 -8.04
CA THR A 266 11.24 -8.92 -6.86
C THR A 266 9.96 -9.55 -6.33
N TYR A 267 10.09 -10.51 -5.42
CA TYR A 267 8.99 -10.88 -4.55
C TYR A 267 8.44 -9.61 -3.86
N PRO A 268 7.11 -9.47 -3.76
CA PRO A 268 6.52 -8.27 -3.18
C PRO A 268 7.01 -8.02 -1.75
N LEU A 269 7.43 -6.80 -1.45
CA LEU A 269 7.70 -6.36 -0.10
C LEU A 269 6.41 -6.28 0.71
N LEU A 270 5.39 -5.66 0.11
CA LEU A 270 4.06 -5.47 0.68
C LEU A 270 3.02 -5.63 -0.43
N VAL A 271 1.81 -5.99 -0.03
CA VAL A 271 0.61 -5.80 -0.84
C VAL A 271 -0.10 -4.60 -0.26
N VAL A 272 -0.23 -3.55 -1.04
CA VAL A 272 -0.79 -2.26 -0.61
C VAL A 272 -2.10 -2.00 -1.33
N GLN A 273 -3.08 -1.46 -0.62
CA GLN A 273 -4.30 -0.95 -1.23
C GLN A 273 -4.07 0.48 -1.69
N TRP A 274 -4.61 0.84 -2.84
CA TRP A 274 -4.59 2.20 -3.37
C TRP A 274 -5.97 2.83 -3.16
N CYS A 275 -6.05 3.76 -2.23
CA CYS A 275 -7.31 4.31 -1.73
C CYS A 275 -7.28 5.84 -1.73
N LEU A 276 -8.40 6.45 -1.38
CA LEU A 276 -8.48 7.89 -1.18
C LEU A 276 -8.32 8.25 0.31
N MET A 277 -7.42 9.17 0.57
CA MET A 277 -7.32 9.91 1.82
C MET A 277 -8.20 11.15 1.70
N VAL A 278 -9.19 11.29 2.59
CA VAL A 278 -10.16 12.37 2.56
C VAL A 278 -10.09 13.22 3.82
N PRO A 279 -10.33 14.55 3.72
CA PRO A 279 -10.35 15.41 4.88
C PRO A 279 -11.47 15.02 5.83
N LEU A 280 -11.19 15.14 7.12
CA LEU A 280 -12.19 15.03 8.17
C LEU A 280 -12.95 16.35 8.26
N TYR A 281 -14.28 16.27 8.20
CA TYR A 281 -15.10 17.43 8.48
C TYR A 281 -14.99 17.87 9.93
N ASN A 282 -15.20 19.16 10.15
CA ASN A 282 -15.11 19.78 11.46
C ASN A 282 -15.99 19.06 12.50
N SER A 283 -15.54 19.08 13.74
CA SER A 283 -16.34 18.59 14.85
C SER A 283 -17.63 19.43 14.99
N VAL A 284 -18.71 18.77 15.38
CA VAL A 284 -19.95 19.43 15.73
C VAL A 284 -19.67 20.42 16.87
N SER A 285 -20.22 21.63 16.79
CA SER A 285 -20.05 22.62 17.85
C SER A 285 -20.51 22.05 19.20
N THR A 286 -19.67 22.18 20.22
CA THR A 286 -19.95 21.70 21.58
C THR A 286 -21.24 22.25 22.20
N TYR A 287 -21.71 23.38 21.70
CA TYR A 287 -22.98 23.97 22.12
C TYR A 287 -24.20 23.06 21.86
N PHE A 288 -24.15 22.25 20.80
CA PHE A 288 -25.26 21.36 20.41
C PHE A 288 -25.17 19.95 21.04
N TYR A 289 -24.14 19.64 21.81
CA TYR A 289 -23.97 18.32 22.43
C TYR A 289 -25.17 17.85 23.25
N PRO A 290 -25.88 18.71 24.06
CA PRO A 290 -27.05 18.27 24.78
C PRO A 290 -28.26 17.87 23.90
N LEU A 291 -28.30 18.30 22.64
CA LEU A 291 -29.37 17.92 21.70
C LEU A 291 -29.10 16.65 20.92
N GLN A 292 -27.80 16.21 20.86
CA GLN A 292 -27.38 15.10 20.02
C GLN A 292 -27.70 13.68 20.56
N PRO A 293 -27.90 13.45 21.90
CA PRO A 293 -28.18 12.10 22.41
C PRO A 293 -29.39 11.44 21.79
N PHE A 294 -30.37 12.23 21.30
CA PHE A 294 -31.59 11.75 20.65
C PHE A 294 -31.69 12.26 19.21
N ALA A 295 -32.20 11.41 18.32
CA ALA A 295 -32.66 11.84 17.00
C ALA A 295 -33.89 12.77 17.16
N TRP A 296 -34.11 13.66 16.19
CA TRP A 296 -35.22 14.61 16.22
C TRP A 296 -36.60 13.95 16.43
N ASN A 297 -36.81 12.75 15.86
CA ASN A 297 -38.04 11.97 16.02
C ASN A 297 -38.31 11.62 17.49
N VAL A 298 -37.27 11.31 18.27
CA VAL A 298 -37.39 10.97 19.70
C VAL A 298 -37.74 12.21 20.52
N TRP A 299 -37.18 13.36 20.18
CA TRP A 299 -37.55 14.63 20.82
C TRP A 299 -39.01 14.98 20.59
N PHE A 300 -39.49 14.85 19.34
CA PHE A 300 -40.92 15.07 19.03
C PHE A 300 -41.81 14.08 19.75
N PHE A 301 -41.42 12.82 19.86
CA PHE A 301 -42.16 11.79 20.58
C PHE A 301 -42.21 12.09 22.09
N ALA A 302 -41.10 12.52 22.70
CA ALA A 302 -41.02 12.89 24.11
C ALA A 302 -41.91 14.10 24.42
N LEU A 303 -41.91 15.10 23.51
CA LEU A 303 -42.79 16.28 23.63
C LEU A 303 -44.28 15.92 23.48
N GLY A 304 -44.59 15.02 22.53
CA GLY A 304 -45.95 14.50 22.35
C GLY A 304 -46.43 13.70 23.59
N ALA A 305 -45.56 12.90 24.17
CA ALA A 305 -45.83 12.15 25.40
C ALA A 305 -46.08 13.10 26.59
N LEU A 306 -45.28 14.18 26.72
CA LEU A 306 -45.46 15.20 27.74
C LEU A 306 -46.86 15.85 27.65
N VAL A 307 -47.25 16.29 26.44
CA VAL A 307 -48.55 16.92 26.20
C VAL A 307 -49.66 15.89 26.43
N GLY A 308 -49.52 14.68 25.94
CA GLY A 308 -50.50 13.59 26.14
C GLY A 308 -50.74 13.29 27.62
N LEU A 309 -49.67 13.16 28.40
CA LEU A 309 -49.75 12.94 29.85
C LEU A 309 -50.40 14.12 30.57
N ALA A 310 -50.03 15.36 30.21
CA ALA A 310 -50.64 16.54 30.80
C ALA A 310 -52.15 16.60 30.52
N LEU A 311 -52.58 16.25 29.32
CA LEU A 311 -54.02 16.18 28.97
C LEU A 311 -54.73 15.05 29.75
N LEU A 312 -54.11 13.90 29.93
CA LEU A 312 -54.64 12.79 30.72
C LEU A 312 -54.78 13.18 32.21
N GLU A 313 -53.78 13.86 32.77
CA GLU A 313 -53.86 14.38 34.14
C GLU A 313 -54.94 15.45 34.29
N LEU A 314 -55.05 16.39 33.36
CA LEU A 314 -56.12 17.37 33.35
C LEU A 314 -57.51 16.72 33.27
N MET A 315 -57.68 15.69 32.44
CA MET A 315 -58.90 14.95 32.29
C MET A 315 -59.23 14.17 33.59
N TRP A 316 -58.25 13.56 34.22
CA TRP A 316 -58.39 12.87 35.50
C TRP A 316 -58.81 13.83 36.62
N LEU A 317 -58.15 14.98 36.73
CA LEU A 317 -58.46 16.03 37.69
C LEU A 317 -59.87 16.60 37.50
N ARG A 318 -60.32 16.73 36.24
CA ARG A 318 -61.72 17.14 35.91
C ARG A 318 -62.74 16.11 36.35
N MET A 319 -62.45 14.82 36.26
CA MET A 319 -63.38 13.74 36.61
C MET A 319 -63.46 13.46 38.11
N PHE A 320 -62.36 13.60 38.83
CA PHE A 320 -62.23 13.12 40.22
C PHE A 320 -61.70 14.15 41.23
N GLY A 321 -61.08 15.25 40.74
CA GLY A 321 -60.49 16.27 41.63
C GLY A 321 -60.98 17.63 41.31
N GLY A 322 -61.33 18.49 42.14
CA GLY A 322 -61.81 19.86 41.89
C GLY A 322 -60.81 20.73 41.11
N TRP A 323 -61.27 21.79 40.48
CA TRP A 323 -60.52 22.69 39.57
C TRP A 323 -59.33 23.41 40.20
N SER A 324 -59.14 23.37 41.52
CA SER A 324 -58.08 24.10 42.21
C SER A 324 -56.65 23.54 41.99
N HIS A 325 -56.52 22.31 41.47
CA HIS A 325 -55.21 21.66 41.27
C HIS A 325 -54.78 21.53 39.80
N SER A 326 -55.56 22.09 38.85
CA SER A 326 -55.27 21.94 37.40
C SER A 326 -54.05 22.73 36.90
N GLN A 327 -53.57 23.69 37.70
CA GLN A 327 -52.47 24.57 37.28
C GLN A 327 -51.08 23.91 37.27
N GLY A 328 -50.90 22.73 37.91
CA GLY A 328 -49.64 22.00 37.95
C GLY A 328 -49.53 20.83 36.99
N ALA A 329 -50.59 20.44 36.26
CA ALA A 329 -50.60 19.16 35.52
C ALA A 329 -49.50 19.00 34.48
N LEU A 330 -49.09 20.07 33.83
CA LEU A 330 -47.97 20.04 32.86
C LEU A 330 -46.62 19.86 33.55
N LEU A 331 -46.42 20.52 34.68
CA LEU A 331 -45.21 20.40 35.48
C LEU A 331 -45.11 19.02 36.12
N ASP A 332 -46.20 18.48 36.65
CA ASP A 332 -46.25 17.13 37.23
C ASP A 332 -45.96 16.06 36.15
N SER A 333 -46.53 16.21 34.96
CA SER A 333 -46.25 15.31 33.83
C SER A 333 -44.79 15.36 33.40
N PHE A 334 -44.16 16.53 33.41
CA PHE A 334 -42.73 16.70 33.16
C PHE A 334 -41.88 15.99 34.24
N CYS A 335 -42.25 16.19 35.52
CA CYS A 335 -41.60 15.53 36.63
C CYS A 335 -41.69 13.99 36.52
N TYR A 336 -42.83 13.44 36.08
CA TYR A 336 -43.01 12.01 35.88
C TYR A 336 -42.09 11.45 34.80
N ILE A 337 -41.92 12.17 33.68
CA ILE A 337 -41.03 11.74 32.59
C ILE A 337 -39.58 11.76 33.03
N ILE A 338 -39.16 12.73 33.86
CA ILE A 338 -37.77 12.82 34.37
C ILE A 338 -37.55 12.06 35.68
N ASN A 339 -38.56 11.27 36.12
CA ASN A 339 -38.54 10.48 37.37
C ASN A 339 -38.33 11.29 38.64
N VAL A 340 -38.84 12.52 38.71
CA VAL A 340 -38.88 13.32 39.91
C VAL A 340 -40.23 13.07 40.63
N PRO A 341 -40.19 12.57 41.88
CA PRO A 341 -41.45 12.33 42.61
C PRO A 341 -42.15 13.65 42.95
N THR A 342 -43.47 13.73 42.76
CA THR A 342 -44.29 14.87 43.14
C THR A 342 -45.28 14.47 44.22
N GLU A 343 -45.62 15.39 45.13
CA GLU A 343 -46.47 15.12 46.28
C GLU A 343 -47.92 14.70 45.91
N GLY A 344 -48.37 15.02 44.73
CA GLY A 344 -49.74 14.69 44.23
C GLY A 344 -49.98 13.24 43.81
N GLN A 345 -48.91 12.40 43.76
CA GLN A 345 -48.98 11.05 43.19
C GLN A 345 -49.85 10.05 43.99
N LEU A 346 -50.04 10.25 45.28
CA LEU A 346 -50.63 9.26 46.19
C LEU A 346 -52.02 9.61 46.72
N GLN A 347 -52.60 10.75 46.37
CA GLN A 347 -53.86 11.24 46.97
C GLN A 347 -55.12 10.45 46.64
N GLN A 348 -55.15 9.64 45.58
CA GLN A 348 -56.27 8.72 45.25
C GLN A 348 -55.77 7.48 44.53
N PRO A 349 -55.49 6.36 45.21
CA PRO A 349 -54.96 5.15 44.61
C PRO A 349 -56.06 4.38 43.87
N CYS A 350 -56.17 4.61 42.55
CA CYS A 350 -56.90 3.73 41.64
C CYS A 350 -55.88 2.86 40.91
N LEU A 351 -56.16 1.55 40.81
CA LEU A 351 -55.27 0.56 40.19
C LEU A 351 -54.82 0.99 38.79
N LEU A 352 -55.73 1.54 37.99
CA LEU A 352 -55.45 2.04 36.63
C LEU A 352 -54.40 3.18 36.65
N ARG A 353 -54.56 4.14 37.61
CA ARG A 353 -53.60 5.24 37.74
C ARG A 353 -52.24 4.76 38.18
N VAL A 354 -52.16 3.82 39.13
CA VAL A 354 -50.93 3.24 39.59
C VAL A 354 -50.20 2.51 38.47
N LEU A 355 -50.89 1.70 37.65
CA LEU A 355 -50.31 1.04 36.48
C LEU A 355 -49.82 2.03 35.43
N LEU A 356 -50.61 3.10 35.14
CA LEU A 356 -50.20 4.12 34.18
C LEU A 356 -48.96 4.86 34.66
N LEU A 357 -48.91 5.30 35.92
CA LEU A 357 -47.75 5.96 36.50
C LEU A 357 -46.53 5.05 36.55
N ALA A 358 -46.73 3.76 36.87
CA ALA A 358 -45.65 2.78 36.86
C ALA A 358 -45.04 2.59 35.45
N THR A 359 -45.89 2.54 34.42
CA THR A 359 -45.40 2.46 33.01
C THR A 359 -44.70 3.72 32.59
N VAL A 360 -45.22 4.91 32.93
CA VAL A 360 -44.54 6.19 32.63
C VAL A 360 -43.20 6.29 33.36
N PHE A 361 -43.16 5.93 34.65
CA PHE A 361 -41.94 5.95 35.43
C PHE A 361 -40.88 5.00 34.85
N PHE A 362 -41.29 3.80 34.45
CA PHE A 362 -40.40 2.82 33.83
C PHE A 362 -39.82 3.34 32.49
N HIS A 363 -40.68 3.88 31.60
CA HIS A 363 -40.20 4.46 30.35
C HIS A 363 -39.34 5.70 30.56
N GLY A 364 -39.68 6.56 31.50
CA GLY A 364 -38.89 7.74 31.88
C GLY A 364 -37.50 7.36 32.39
N PHE A 365 -37.44 6.30 33.19
CA PHE A 365 -36.17 5.78 33.69
C PHE A 365 -35.24 5.36 32.53
N PHE A 366 -35.75 4.57 31.58
CA PHE A 366 -34.95 4.17 30.42
C PHE A 366 -34.57 5.35 29.53
N LEU A 367 -35.47 6.27 29.29
CA LEU A 367 -35.21 7.47 28.49
C LEU A 367 -34.12 8.32 29.14
N SER A 368 -34.22 8.56 30.44
CA SER A 368 -33.23 9.33 31.19
C SER A 368 -31.87 8.61 31.26
N ALA A 369 -31.82 7.29 31.50
CA ALA A 369 -30.61 6.50 31.52
C ALA A 369 -29.92 6.49 30.15
N TYR A 370 -30.68 6.33 29.08
CA TYR A 370 -30.16 6.37 27.71
C TYR A 370 -29.60 7.75 27.35
N TYR A 371 -30.35 8.83 27.71
CA TYR A 371 -29.87 10.19 27.50
C TYR A 371 -28.56 10.48 28.21
N THR A 372 -28.47 10.16 29.49
CA THR A 372 -27.25 10.41 30.30
C THR A 372 -26.07 9.58 29.83
N SER A 373 -26.29 8.33 29.45
CA SER A 373 -25.25 7.46 28.92
C SER A 373 -24.70 8.01 27.59
N ASN A 374 -25.57 8.34 26.64
CA ASN A 374 -25.15 8.92 25.36
C ASN A 374 -24.49 10.28 25.50
N LEU A 375 -25.04 11.15 26.37
CA LEU A 375 -24.44 12.46 26.62
C LEU A 375 -23.03 12.29 27.23
N GLY A 376 -22.86 11.35 28.18
CA GLY A 376 -21.55 11.04 28.74
C GLY A 376 -20.55 10.57 27.68
N SER A 377 -20.99 9.71 26.74
CA SER A 377 -20.17 9.29 25.61
C SER A 377 -19.80 10.45 24.67
N ILE A 378 -20.77 11.32 24.34
CA ILE A 378 -20.54 12.49 23.47
C ILE A 378 -19.59 13.50 24.11
N LEU A 379 -19.64 13.68 25.42
CA LEU A 379 -18.74 14.58 26.14
C LEU A 379 -17.29 14.04 26.22
N THR A 380 -17.11 12.73 26.11
CA THR A 380 -15.78 12.10 26.12
C THR A 380 -15.16 11.97 24.74
N VAL A 381 -15.98 11.87 23.67
CA VAL A 381 -15.54 11.69 22.29
C VAL A 381 -16.08 12.83 21.42
N ASN A 382 -15.19 13.52 20.70
CA ASN A 382 -15.62 14.57 19.78
C ASN A 382 -16.54 14.01 18.69
N LEU A 383 -17.68 14.63 18.49
CA LEU A 383 -18.61 14.33 17.40
C LEU A 383 -18.22 15.10 16.14
N PHE A 384 -18.19 14.38 15.02
CA PHE A 384 -17.93 14.97 13.71
C PHE A 384 -19.22 14.99 12.88
N HIS A 385 -19.30 15.94 11.94
CA HIS A 385 -20.33 15.92 10.90
C HIS A 385 -20.23 14.66 10.05
N ALA A 386 -21.27 14.37 9.26
CA ALA A 386 -21.26 13.24 8.33
C ALA A 386 -19.98 13.25 7.50
N GLN A 387 -19.25 12.13 7.53
CA GLN A 387 -17.94 12.01 6.91
C GLN A 387 -18.06 11.41 5.50
N ILE A 388 -17.14 11.76 4.63
CA ILE A 388 -17.02 11.19 3.28
C ILE A 388 -16.64 9.71 3.40
N ASN A 389 -17.49 8.82 2.88
CA ASN A 389 -17.26 7.37 2.85
C ASN A 389 -17.43 6.78 1.45
N THR A 390 -18.20 7.43 0.58
CA THR A 390 -18.54 6.98 -0.77
C THR A 390 -18.09 7.99 -1.82
N MET A 391 -18.03 7.57 -3.09
CA MET A 391 -17.75 8.49 -4.20
C MET A 391 -18.83 9.56 -4.34
N ASP A 392 -20.09 9.21 -4.06
CA ASP A 392 -21.21 10.14 -4.11
C ASP A 392 -21.07 11.25 -3.07
N ASP A 393 -20.49 10.95 -1.91
CA ASP A 393 -20.19 11.98 -0.89
C ASP A 393 -19.14 12.97 -1.39
N ILE A 394 -18.11 12.50 -2.13
CA ILE A 394 -17.08 13.38 -2.74
C ILE A 394 -17.72 14.29 -3.78
N VAL A 395 -18.57 13.73 -4.65
CA VAL A 395 -19.29 14.47 -5.68
C VAL A 395 -20.23 15.50 -5.04
N SER A 396 -20.99 15.10 -4.03
CA SER A 396 -21.92 15.99 -3.32
C SER A 396 -21.19 17.13 -2.60
N ALA A 397 -20.02 16.85 -2.05
CA ALA A 397 -19.16 17.85 -1.40
C ALA A 397 -18.38 18.72 -2.39
N GLN A 398 -18.40 18.41 -3.70
CA GLN A 398 -17.56 19.05 -4.73
C GLN A 398 -16.08 19.13 -4.34
N LEU A 399 -15.59 18.08 -3.65
CA LEU A 399 -14.24 18.04 -3.14
C LEU A 399 -13.25 17.69 -4.27
N PRO A 400 -12.28 18.57 -4.62
CA PRO A 400 -11.30 18.25 -5.62
C PRO A 400 -10.34 17.17 -5.11
N VAL A 401 -9.99 16.24 -5.99
CA VAL A 401 -9.14 15.08 -5.70
C VAL A 401 -7.82 15.23 -6.45
N MET A 402 -6.70 15.32 -5.73
CA MET A 402 -5.37 15.36 -6.36
C MET A 402 -4.90 13.95 -6.72
N ILE A 403 -4.33 13.84 -7.90
CA ILE A 403 -3.71 12.63 -8.43
C ILE A 403 -2.42 13.01 -9.14
N ILE A 404 -1.41 12.14 -9.12
CA ILE A 404 -0.17 12.37 -9.85
C ILE A 404 -0.40 12.13 -11.35
N ASP A 405 0.20 12.94 -12.21
CA ASP A 405 -0.03 12.91 -13.67
C ASP A 405 0.05 11.50 -14.28
N TYR A 406 1.10 10.73 -13.96
CA TYR A 406 1.26 9.37 -14.49
C TYR A 406 0.27 8.35 -13.89
N GLU A 407 -0.25 8.60 -12.67
CA GLU A 407 -1.26 7.76 -12.04
C GLU A 407 -2.64 7.99 -12.64
N MET A 408 -2.89 9.18 -13.21
CA MET A 408 -4.13 9.49 -13.91
C MET A 408 -4.30 8.59 -15.14
N GLU A 409 -3.24 8.42 -15.96
CA GLU A 409 -3.25 7.50 -17.11
C GLU A 409 -3.57 6.08 -16.65
N PHE A 410 -3.01 5.69 -15.52
CA PHE A 410 -3.22 4.40 -14.92
C PHE A 410 -4.66 4.21 -14.42
N LEU A 411 -5.21 5.19 -13.71
CA LEU A 411 -6.60 5.17 -13.22
C LEU A 411 -7.61 4.98 -14.38
N LEU A 412 -7.39 5.68 -15.50
CA LEU A 412 -8.25 5.59 -16.69
C LEU A 412 -8.17 4.22 -17.40
N ASN A 413 -7.05 3.51 -17.25
CA ASN A 413 -6.88 2.17 -17.81
C ASN A 413 -7.41 1.05 -16.90
N LEU A 414 -7.85 1.36 -15.69
CA LEU A 414 -8.55 0.40 -14.85
C LEU A 414 -9.92 0.09 -15.46
N ASN A 415 -10.27 -1.20 -15.56
CA ASN A 415 -11.60 -1.63 -16.01
C ASN A 415 -12.67 -1.37 -14.94
N MET A 416 -12.68 -0.18 -14.34
CA MET A 416 -13.66 0.26 -13.37
C MET A 416 -14.55 1.34 -13.98
N GLU A 417 -15.85 1.21 -13.81
CA GLU A 417 -16.81 2.25 -14.17
C GLU A 417 -16.73 3.38 -13.12
N LEU A 418 -16.05 4.46 -13.46
CA LEU A 418 -15.96 5.64 -12.60
C LEU A 418 -17.05 6.66 -13.02
N PRO A 419 -17.77 7.26 -12.06
CA PRO A 419 -18.75 8.32 -12.37
C PRO A 419 -18.08 9.51 -13.08
N GLU A 420 -18.71 10.01 -14.16
CA GLU A 420 -18.18 11.18 -14.90
C GLU A 420 -18.01 12.41 -14.00
N GLU A 421 -18.91 12.58 -13.03
CA GLU A 421 -18.85 13.68 -12.09
C GLU A 421 -17.64 13.60 -11.18
N PHE A 422 -17.24 12.39 -10.78
CA PHE A 422 -16.00 12.17 -10.02
C PHE A 422 -14.78 12.48 -10.87
N LEU A 423 -14.74 12.05 -12.14
CA LEU A 423 -13.64 12.34 -13.08
C LEU A 423 -13.40 13.84 -13.26
N LYS A 424 -14.47 14.66 -13.24
CA LYS A 424 -14.35 16.13 -13.33
C LYS A 424 -13.68 16.78 -12.12
N LEU A 425 -13.70 16.11 -10.96
CA LEU A 425 -13.07 16.59 -9.73
C LEU A 425 -11.58 16.24 -9.64
N LEU A 426 -11.08 15.33 -10.50
CA LEU A 426 -9.68 14.95 -10.52
C LEU A 426 -8.81 16.14 -10.96
N ARG A 427 -7.70 16.33 -10.25
CA ARG A 427 -6.69 17.35 -10.52
C ARG A 427 -5.34 16.68 -10.67
N PRO A 428 -4.93 16.35 -11.92
CA PRO A 428 -3.60 15.82 -12.17
C PRO A 428 -2.56 16.91 -11.87
N VAL A 429 -1.54 16.55 -11.12
CA VAL A 429 -0.44 17.44 -10.73
C VAL A 429 0.89 16.71 -10.77
N ASP A 430 1.98 17.47 -10.88
CA ASP A 430 3.32 16.91 -10.74
C ASP A 430 3.54 16.29 -9.35
N SER A 431 4.36 15.26 -9.30
CA SER A 431 4.63 14.50 -8.08
C SER A 431 5.24 15.34 -6.95
N ALA A 432 6.00 16.39 -7.25
CA ALA A 432 6.59 17.27 -6.24
C ALA A 432 5.51 18.14 -5.58
N ILE A 433 4.61 18.72 -6.38
CA ILE A 433 3.46 19.50 -5.89
C ILE A 433 2.54 18.62 -5.06
N PHE A 434 2.25 17.40 -5.55
CA PHE A 434 1.42 16.44 -4.84
C PHE A 434 2.00 16.13 -3.44
N SER A 435 3.28 15.77 -3.38
CA SER A 435 3.97 15.45 -2.13
C SER A 435 4.01 16.63 -1.15
N GLU A 436 4.22 17.86 -1.64
CA GLU A 436 4.21 19.06 -0.80
C GLU A 436 2.85 19.28 -0.14
N HIS A 437 1.76 19.24 -0.92
CA HIS A 437 0.41 19.41 -0.39
C HIS A 437 0.03 18.32 0.61
N GLN A 438 0.39 17.08 0.31
CA GLN A 438 0.09 15.92 1.14
C GLN A 438 0.88 15.96 2.47
N THR A 439 2.17 16.27 2.43
CA THR A 439 3.03 16.35 3.63
C THR A 439 2.60 17.49 4.57
N ARG A 440 2.11 18.60 3.99
CA ARG A 440 1.53 19.73 4.75
C ARG A 440 0.12 19.47 5.25
N LEU A 441 -0.47 18.32 4.97
CA LEU A 441 -1.84 17.95 5.34
C LEU A 441 -2.87 19.02 4.90
N ASN A 442 -2.80 19.46 3.64
CA ASN A 442 -3.73 20.44 3.10
C ASN A 442 -5.12 19.83 2.90
N SER A 443 -6.07 20.17 3.78
CA SER A 443 -7.43 19.62 3.81
C SER A 443 -8.36 20.17 2.72
N SER A 444 -7.87 21.02 1.82
CA SER A 444 -8.67 21.52 0.69
C SER A 444 -8.87 20.48 -0.42
N PHE A 445 -8.17 19.36 -0.37
CA PHE A 445 -8.18 18.31 -1.38
C PHE A 445 -8.30 16.92 -0.73
N ALA A 446 -8.83 15.96 -1.47
CA ALA A 446 -8.58 14.55 -1.23
C ALA A 446 -7.35 14.09 -2.04
N TYR A 447 -6.71 12.99 -1.62
CA TYR A 447 -5.49 12.51 -2.24
C TYR A 447 -5.55 11.00 -2.47
N PHE A 448 -5.03 10.56 -3.60
CA PHE A 448 -4.71 9.15 -3.78
C PHE A 448 -3.54 8.77 -2.89
N VAL A 449 -3.63 7.63 -2.23
CA VAL A 449 -2.60 7.18 -1.28
C VAL A 449 -2.58 5.66 -1.22
N THR A 450 -1.39 5.09 -1.11
CA THR A 450 -1.23 3.69 -0.76
C THR A 450 -1.32 3.50 0.76
N GLU A 451 -1.76 2.32 1.19
CA GLU A 451 -2.01 2.06 2.62
C GLU A 451 -0.77 2.26 3.49
N ASP A 452 0.41 1.90 3.02
CA ASP A 452 1.68 2.08 3.71
C ASP A 452 2.07 3.56 3.84
N HIS A 453 1.81 4.36 2.80
CA HIS A 453 1.99 5.81 2.85
C HIS A 453 0.97 6.47 3.80
N TRP A 454 -0.29 5.98 3.79
CA TRP A 454 -1.27 6.43 4.75
C TRP A 454 -0.84 6.18 6.20
N GLN A 455 -0.27 5.00 6.51
CA GLN A 455 0.22 4.70 7.85
C GLN A 455 1.27 5.71 8.31
N PHE A 456 2.13 6.18 7.41
CA PHE A 456 3.11 7.21 7.69
C PHE A 456 2.45 8.58 7.98
N LEU A 457 1.47 8.99 7.19
CA LEU A 457 0.73 10.24 7.38
C LEU A 457 -0.18 10.18 8.62
N ASP A 458 -0.76 9.01 8.93
CA ASP A 458 -1.55 8.82 10.14
C ASP A 458 -0.69 8.96 11.39
N GLU A 459 0.56 8.47 11.36
CA GLU A 459 1.50 8.67 12.46
C GLU A 459 1.79 10.17 12.70
N GLN A 460 1.91 10.96 11.65
CA GLN A 460 2.05 12.42 11.75
C GLN A 460 0.84 13.07 12.44
N GLN A 461 -0.37 12.55 12.19
CA GLN A 461 -1.61 13.09 12.73
C GLN A 461 -1.94 12.62 14.16
N LYS A 462 -1.34 11.54 14.64
CA LYS A 462 -1.65 10.97 15.98
C LYS A 462 -1.48 11.97 17.12
N HIS A 463 -0.58 12.91 16.96
CA HIS A 463 -0.26 13.92 17.96
C HIS A 463 -1.05 15.23 17.79
N LEU A 464 -1.88 15.32 16.76
CA LEU A 464 -2.76 16.48 16.56
C LEU A 464 -3.95 16.42 17.51
N LYS A 465 -4.38 17.57 18.01
CA LYS A 465 -5.62 17.71 18.79
C LYS A 465 -6.83 17.19 18.02
N GLN A 466 -6.83 17.41 16.71
CA GLN A 466 -7.85 16.95 15.79
C GLN A 466 -7.16 16.41 14.53
N ARG A 467 -7.46 15.18 14.14
CA ARG A 467 -6.99 14.63 12.87
C ARG A 467 -7.58 15.42 11.72
N HIS A 468 -6.78 15.68 10.70
CA HIS A 468 -7.22 16.40 9.51
C HIS A 468 -7.76 15.46 8.44
N PHE A 469 -7.29 14.22 8.40
CA PHE A 469 -7.62 13.25 7.38
C PHE A 469 -7.98 11.89 7.95
N LYS A 470 -8.72 11.14 7.15
CA LYS A 470 -8.95 9.70 7.34
C LYS A 470 -8.72 8.96 6.02
N LEU A 471 -8.40 7.68 6.10
CA LEU A 471 -8.46 6.80 4.95
C LEU A 471 -9.93 6.46 4.69
N SER A 472 -10.40 6.69 3.47
CA SER A 472 -11.76 6.31 3.08
C SER A 472 -11.83 4.83 2.69
N GLY A 473 -13.04 4.28 2.62
CA GLY A 473 -13.28 2.95 2.05
C GLY A 473 -13.23 2.91 0.51
N ILE A 474 -12.93 4.03 -0.15
CA ILE A 474 -12.89 4.14 -1.60
C ILE A 474 -11.52 3.71 -2.08
N CYS A 475 -11.40 2.47 -2.57
CA CYS A 475 -10.15 1.89 -3.01
C CYS A 475 -10.25 1.39 -4.46
N PHE A 476 -9.13 1.52 -5.19
CA PHE A 476 -9.01 1.26 -6.63
C PHE A 476 -8.21 -0.02 -6.93
N GLY A 477 -8.00 -0.86 -5.95
CA GLY A 477 -7.34 -2.14 -6.07
C GLY A 477 -6.20 -2.36 -5.08
N SER A 478 -5.64 -3.58 -5.13
CA SER A 478 -4.49 -3.98 -4.33
C SER A 478 -3.30 -4.26 -5.24
N TYR A 479 -2.13 -3.74 -4.90
CA TYR A 479 -0.94 -3.78 -5.74
C TYR A 479 0.27 -4.27 -4.97
N HIS A 480 1.21 -4.83 -5.71
CA HIS A 480 2.46 -5.33 -5.16
C HIS A 480 3.52 -4.22 -5.14
N LEU A 481 3.98 -3.85 -3.96
CA LEU A 481 5.15 -2.99 -3.80
C LEU A 481 6.40 -3.85 -3.97
N ALA A 482 7.16 -3.63 -5.04
CA ALA A 482 8.32 -4.43 -5.39
C ALA A 482 9.44 -3.57 -6.03
N PHE A 483 10.67 -4.08 -6.01
CA PHE A 483 11.76 -3.45 -6.75
C PHE A 483 11.73 -3.91 -8.21
N PRO A 484 11.76 -2.98 -9.17
CA PRO A 484 11.92 -3.33 -10.59
C PRO A 484 13.37 -3.69 -10.89
N LEU A 485 13.55 -4.75 -11.66
CA LEU A 485 14.84 -5.24 -12.13
C LEU A 485 14.87 -5.33 -13.65
N GLN A 486 16.07 -5.31 -14.21
CA GLN A 486 16.27 -5.68 -15.61
C GLN A 486 15.73 -7.08 -15.89
N MET A 487 15.16 -7.23 -17.08
CA MET A 487 14.81 -8.54 -17.58
C MET A 487 16.05 -9.46 -17.64
N ASP A 488 15.92 -10.67 -17.14
CA ASP A 488 16.98 -11.66 -17.02
C ASP A 488 18.16 -11.23 -16.13
N SER A 489 17.92 -10.42 -15.11
CA SER A 489 18.96 -9.98 -14.18
C SER A 489 19.65 -11.14 -13.48
N SER A 490 20.98 -11.16 -13.51
CA SER A 490 21.79 -12.16 -12.80
C SER A 490 21.62 -12.10 -11.28
N LEU A 491 21.14 -10.98 -10.75
CA LEU A 491 20.92 -10.76 -9.32
C LEU A 491 19.53 -11.18 -8.86
N TRP A 492 18.65 -11.61 -9.77
CA TRP A 492 17.26 -11.90 -9.44
C TRP A 492 17.12 -12.94 -8.30
N ARG A 493 17.89 -14.03 -8.34
CA ARG A 493 17.89 -15.06 -7.30
C ARG A 493 18.34 -14.54 -5.93
N ASP A 494 19.37 -13.71 -5.93
CA ASP A 494 19.94 -13.19 -4.69
C ASP A 494 18.98 -12.23 -4.01
N ILE A 495 18.38 -11.32 -4.79
CA ILE A 495 17.44 -10.35 -4.27
C ILE A 495 16.13 -11.02 -3.82
N GLU A 496 15.66 -12.05 -4.54
CA GLU A 496 14.48 -12.82 -4.18
C GLU A 496 14.67 -13.57 -2.86
N TYR A 497 15.79 -14.29 -2.74
CA TYR A 497 16.16 -14.97 -1.51
C TYR A 497 16.32 -14.00 -0.34
N PHE A 498 16.93 -12.85 -0.59
CA PHE A 498 17.09 -11.81 0.41
C PHE A 498 15.73 -11.23 0.85
N THR A 499 14.85 -10.89 -0.09
CA THR A 499 13.51 -10.35 0.18
C THR A 499 12.69 -11.33 1.02
N PHE A 500 12.75 -12.62 0.69
CA PHE A 500 12.09 -13.65 1.49
C PHE A 500 12.62 -13.69 2.94
N ARG A 501 13.91 -13.54 3.15
CA ARG A 501 14.52 -13.46 4.49
C ARG A 501 14.13 -12.20 5.24
N ILE A 502 13.99 -11.07 4.56
CA ILE A 502 13.51 -9.80 5.16
C ILE A 502 12.11 -9.99 5.75
N HIS A 503 11.22 -10.67 5.03
CA HIS A 503 9.88 -10.97 5.56
C HIS A 503 9.94 -11.81 6.84
N SER A 504 10.74 -12.87 6.83
CA SER A 504 10.84 -13.79 7.98
C SER A 504 11.54 -13.19 9.20
N SER A 505 12.37 -12.16 9.01
CA SER A 505 13.15 -11.53 10.09
C SER A 505 12.43 -10.39 10.82
N GLY A 506 11.30 -9.89 10.28
CA GLY A 506 10.59 -8.72 10.81
C GLY A 506 11.28 -7.37 10.54
N LEU A 507 12.38 -7.37 9.78
CA LEU A 507 13.11 -6.14 9.44
C LEU A 507 12.27 -5.17 8.61
N LEU A 508 11.38 -5.67 7.76
CA LEU A 508 10.45 -4.84 6.99
C LEU A 508 9.62 -3.94 7.91
N ASN A 509 8.97 -4.52 8.92
CA ASN A 509 8.15 -3.78 9.88
C ASN A 509 9.00 -2.80 10.71
N PHE A 510 10.22 -3.20 11.08
CA PHE A 510 11.13 -2.33 11.81
C PHE A 510 11.52 -1.10 10.98
N TYR A 511 11.89 -1.28 9.71
CA TYR A 511 12.27 -0.18 8.83
C TYR A 511 11.10 0.75 8.52
N THR A 512 9.91 0.21 8.28
CA THR A 512 8.69 1.01 8.06
C THR A 512 8.37 1.89 9.26
N ARG A 513 8.39 1.33 10.48
CA ARG A 513 8.11 2.10 11.70
C ARG A 513 9.19 3.14 12.02
N SER A 514 10.46 2.80 11.80
CA SER A 514 11.58 3.70 12.09
C SER A 514 11.73 4.84 11.08
N SER A 515 11.17 4.70 9.86
CA SER A 515 11.26 5.73 8.81
C SER A 515 10.59 7.04 9.20
N PHE A 516 9.50 7.00 9.96
CA PHE A 516 8.83 8.21 10.46
C PHE A 516 9.76 9.02 11.38
N GLY A 517 10.40 8.36 12.35
CA GLY A 517 11.37 9.02 13.24
C GLY A 517 12.53 9.64 12.47
N SER A 518 13.05 8.94 11.45
CA SER A 518 14.12 9.46 10.61
C SER A 518 13.69 10.66 9.77
N ALA A 519 12.48 10.65 9.22
CA ALA A 519 11.93 11.77 8.45
C ALA A 519 11.71 13.01 9.35
N LEU A 520 11.29 12.77 10.60
CA LEU A 520 11.15 13.82 11.61
C LEU A 520 12.51 14.45 11.97
N HIS A 521 13.54 13.62 12.20
CA HIS A 521 14.89 14.11 12.45
C HIS A 521 15.51 14.84 11.24
N ALA A 522 15.10 14.48 10.04
CA ALA A 522 15.50 15.14 8.82
C ALA A 522 14.81 16.51 8.61
N GLY A 523 13.80 16.85 9.40
CA GLY A 523 12.98 18.05 9.22
C GLY A 523 12.06 18.00 7.99
N LEU A 524 11.82 16.81 7.43
CA LEU A 524 10.94 16.60 6.28
C LEU A 524 9.47 16.50 6.69
N VAL A 525 9.24 16.20 7.96
CA VAL A 525 7.92 16.14 8.58
C VAL A 525 7.99 17.00 9.84
N GLU A 526 7.06 17.91 9.98
CA GLU A 526 6.96 18.71 11.20
C GLU A 526 6.22 17.93 12.27
N ARG A 527 6.78 17.95 13.48
CA ARG A 527 6.05 17.53 14.67
C ARG A 527 5.04 18.64 14.96
N LEU A 528 3.81 18.40 14.57
CA LEU A 528 2.75 19.33 14.90
C LEU A 528 2.57 19.36 16.43
N PRO A 529 2.38 20.55 17.05
CA PRO A 529 2.43 20.71 18.49
C PRO A 529 1.41 19.81 19.18
N GLU A 530 1.91 19.04 20.15
CA GLU A 530 1.12 18.15 21.00
C GLU A 530 0.30 18.98 21.99
N ASN A 531 -0.80 19.56 21.53
CA ASN A 531 -1.74 20.22 22.43
C ASN A 531 -2.74 19.18 22.97
N ARG A 532 -2.23 18.25 23.77
CA ARG A 532 -3.05 17.47 24.71
C ARG A 532 -3.37 18.31 25.95
N GLU A 533 -3.92 19.48 25.77
CA GLU A 533 -4.64 20.11 26.86
C GLU A 533 -5.89 19.26 27.09
N TYR A 534 -5.94 18.61 28.24
CA TYR A 534 -7.19 18.07 28.77
C TYR A 534 -8.15 19.24 28.87
N THR A 535 -9.03 19.39 27.89
CA THR A 535 -10.10 20.38 27.97
C THR A 535 -11.11 19.83 28.96
N SER A 536 -11.06 20.34 30.19
CA SER A 536 -12.13 20.11 31.16
C SER A 536 -13.48 20.51 30.52
N ALA A 537 -14.54 19.76 30.83
CA ALA A 537 -15.88 20.13 30.39
C ALA A 537 -16.20 21.54 30.92
N GLY A 538 -16.08 22.53 30.07
CA GLY A 538 -16.34 23.94 30.41
C GLY A 538 -17.82 24.28 30.25
N LEU A 539 -18.22 25.47 30.69
CA LEU A 539 -19.54 26.05 30.52
C LEU A 539 -20.04 26.00 29.07
N GLN A 540 -19.14 25.98 28.09
CA GLN A 540 -19.47 25.89 26.67
C GLN A 540 -20.25 24.62 26.30
N HIS A 541 -19.96 23.48 26.95
CA HIS A 541 -20.63 22.19 26.69
C HIS A 541 -22.07 22.17 27.22
N LEU A 542 -22.39 23.02 28.19
CA LEU A 542 -23.70 23.12 28.80
C LEU A 542 -24.40 24.47 28.50
N ALA A 543 -23.79 25.27 27.62
CA ALA A 543 -24.28 26.64 27.32
C ALA A 543 -25.75 26.66 26.92
N ILE A 544 -26.20 25.69 26.09
CA ILE A 544 -27.58 25.61 25.64
C ILE A 544 -28.56 25.40 26.83
N ALA A 545 -28.15 24.62 27.84
CA ALA A 545 -28.99 24.42 29.03
C ALA A 545 -29.11 25.71 29.85
N PHE A 546 -28.04 26.49 29.98
CA PHE A 546 -28.06 27.78 30.67
C PHE A 546 -28.83 28.85 29.88
N ILE A 547 -28.71 28.87 28.55
CA ILE A 547 -29.48 29.75 27.67
C ILE A 547 -30.97 29.42 27.82
N LEU A 548 -31.34 28.14 27.80
CA LEU A 548 -32.71 27.70 27.98
C LEU A 548 -33.25 28.15 29.36
N LEU A 549 -32.47 27.98 30.43
CA LEU A 549 -32.85 28.43 31.76
C LEU A 549 -33.10 29.94 31.81
N LEU A 550 -32.23 30.74 31.19
CA LEU A 550 -32.40 32.20 31.15
C LEU A 550 -33.64 32.59 30.35
N VAL A 551 -33.89 31.98 29.18
CA VAL A 551 -35.06 32.24 28.35
C VAL A 551 -36.34 31.87 29.10
N MET A 552 -36.38 30.68 29.73
CA MET A 552 -37.58 30.26 30.48
C MET A 552 -37.79 31.12 31.73
N SER A 553 -36.76 31.55 32.42
CA SER A 553 -36.87 32.48 33.57
C SER A 553 -37.36 33.85 33.13
N PHE A 554 -36.89 34.34 31.96
CA PHE A 554 -37.37 35.60 31.41
C PHE A 554 -38.85 35.53 31.00
N LEU A 555 -39.27 34.45 30.34
CA LEU A 555 -40.69 34.20 29.99
C LEU A 555 -41.57 34.12 31.23
N ALA A 556 -41.10 33.38 32.28
CA ALA A 556 -41.82 33.31 33.54
C ALA A 556 -41.99 34.71 34.19
N GLY A 557 -40.94 35.55 34.12
CA GLY A 557 -41.02 36.94 34.58
C GLY A 557 -42.03 37.78 33.79
N ILE A 558 -42.10 37.63 32.46
CA ILE A 558 -43.09 38.31 31.63
C ILE A 558 -44.49 37.85 32.01
N VAL A 559 -44.73 36.54 32.12
CA VAL A 559 -46.04 36.00 32.51
C VAL A 559 -46.46 36.53 33.89
N PHE A 560 -45.55 36.49 34.85
CA PHE A 560 -45.83 37.06 36.20
C PHE A 560 -46.20 38.54 36.14
N PHE A 561 -45.45 39.32 35.35
CA PHE A 561 -45.76 40.74 35.19
C PHE A 561 -47.12 40.97 34.54
N LEU A 562 -47.47 40.23 33.49
CA LEU A 562 -48.76 40.28 32.80
C LEU A 562 -49.91 39.90 33.78
N GLU A 563 -49.75 38.80 34.55
CA GLU A 563 -50.73 38.37 35.53
C GLU A 563 -51.00 39.47 36.57
N ARG A 564 -49.92 40.14 37.01
CA ARG A 564 -50.07 41.23 38.00
C ARG A 564 -50.79 42.45 37.45
N VAL A 565 -50.50 42.81 36.17
CA VAL A 565 -51.21 43.93 35.48
C VAL A 565 -52.68 43.60 35.26
N PHE A 566 -53.01 42.38 34.80
CA PHE A 566 -54.38 41.97 34.58
C PHE A 566 -55.18 41.82 35.89
N ARG A 567 -54.55 41.29 36.97
CA ARG A 567 -55.22 41.27 38.28
C ARG A 567 -55.43 42.66 38.84
N GLY A 568 -54.51 43.60 38.68
CA GLY A 568 -54.67 44.98 39.05
C GLY A 568 -55.82 45.70 38.26
N SER A 569 -55.92 45.35 36.99
CA SER A 569 -57.03 45.87 36.15
C SER A 569 -58.41 45.27 36.50
N ALA A 570 -58.43 43.99 36.92
CA ALA A 570 -59.68 43.34 37.37
C ALA A 570 -60.21 43.86 38.71
N THR A 571 -59.33 44.21 39.67
CA THR A 571 -59.72 44.82 40.93
C THR A 571 -60.23 46.25 40.74
N LEU A 572 -59.71 47.03 39.80
CA LEU A 572 -60.21 48.38 39.47
C LEU A 572 -61.54 48.35 38.75
N LEU A 573 -61.97 47.22 38.14
CA LEU A 573 -63.30 47.04 37.52
C LEU A 573 -64.38 46.54 38.49
N ILE A 574 -64.00 46.09 39.69
CA ILE A 574 -64.92 45.62 40.72
C ILE A 574 -65.25 46.75 41.73
N ASP A 575 -64.40 47.79 41.85
CA ASP A 575 -64.58 48.95 42.72
C ASP A 575 -65.31 50.17 42.00
N ASN A 576 -65.73 50.03 40.77
CA ASN A 576 -66.63 50.94 40.05
C ASN A 576 -67.95 50.21 39.77
#